data_60ff7b22f9c254fa01d9888731a9da20
#
_entry.id   60ff7b22f9c254fa01d9888731a9da20
#
_cell.length_a   1.000
_cell.length_b   1.000
_cell.length_c   1.000
_cell.angle_alpha   90.00
_cell.angle_beta   90.00
_cell.angle_gamma   90.00
#
_symmetry.space_group_name_H-M   'P 1'
#
loop_
_entity.id
_entity.type
_entity.pdbx_description
1 polymer ?
#
loop_
_entity_poly.entity_id
_entity_poly.type
_entity_poly.pdbx_seq_one_letter_code
_entity_poly.pdbx_strand_id
1 'polypeptide(L)'
;VGSEMCIRDRHHTGKPAIFIRFSGCNLWSGLEKDRKKAICNWCDTDFVGTNGINGGRYDIEKIINIILKLWEPTIKEEPYIVCTGGEPLLQLDQDFVDKVHLAGFKIGIETNGTKIPPRNIDWICVSPKKNSKIILVEGDELKFVYPQSGFDPLQFENLNFNFFFIQPMDNNNYDENKKMSENFVKNNPFWKLSLQTHKILGFP
;
A
#
# COMPACT_ATOMS: atom_id res chain seq x y z
N VAL A 1 -7.79 -13.00 0.69
CA VAL A 1 -7.01 -12.38 -0.38
C VAL A 1 -7.92 -12.06 -1.54
N GLY A 2 -7.80 -10.89 -2.12
CA GLY A 2 -8.39 -10.52 -3.39
C GLY A 2 -7.29 -10.04 -4.34
N SER A 3 -7.50 -10.10 -5.65
CA SER A 3 -6.53 -9.65 -6.64
C SER A 3 -7.20 -9.02 -7.85
N GLU A 4 -6.59 -7.96 -8.37
CA GLU A 4 -7.08 -7.19 -9.50
C GLU A 4 -5.92 -6.58 -10.28
N MET A 5 -6.08 -6.39 -11.61
CA MET A 5 -5.16 -5.62 -12.43
C MET A 5 -5.49 -4.13 -12.29
N CYS A 6 -4.49 -3.31 -11.98
CA CYS A 6 -4.65 -1.86 -11.87
C CYS A 6 -3.36 -1.14 -12.27
N ILE A 7 -3.38 0.19 -12.32
CA ILE A 7 -2.19 1.03 -12.47
C ILE A 7 -1.62 1.44 -11.12
N ARG A 8 -0.29 1.60 -11.05
CA ARG A 8 0.42 2.05 -9.86
C ARG A 8 0.35 3.57 -9.71
N ASP A 9 0.52 4.01 -8.47
CA ASP A 9 0.63 5.42 -8.10
C ASP A 9 2.09 5.82 -7.78
N ARG A 10 2.35 7.08 -7.45
CA ARG A 10 3.61 7.65 -6.94
C ARG A 10 4.78 7.49 -7.91
N HIS A 11 5.89 6.88 -7.48
CA HIS A 11 7.08 6.70 -8.32
C HIS A 11 6.79 5.88 -9.59
N HIS A 12 5.89 4.93 -9.49
CA HIS A 12 5.53 4.04 -10.60
C HIS A 12 4.20 4.39 -11.28
N THR A 13 3.72 5.63 -11.15
CA THR A 13 2.43 6.07 -11.70
C THR A 13 2.26 5.67 -13.16
N GLY A 14 1.09 5.09 -13.45
CA GLY A 14 0.69 4.68 -14.80
C GLY A 14 1.20 3.32 -15.26
N LYS A 15 2.12 2.69 -14.52
CA LYS A 15 2.60 1.33 -14.87
C LYS A 15 1.61 0.28 -14.37
N PRO A 16 1.33 -0.77 -15.18
CA PRO A 16 0.45 -1.84 -14.76
C PRO A 16 1.03 -2.65 -13.60
N ALA A 17 0.16 -3.18 -12.75
CA ALA A 17 0.50 -4.13 -11.70
C ALA A 17 -0.73 -4.95 -11.30
N ILE A 18 -0.50 -6.13 -10.76
CA ILE A 18 -1.55 -6.90 -10.09
C ILE A 18 -1.52 -6.55 -8.60
N PHE A 19 -2.61 -6.02 -8.09
CA PHE A 19 -2.76 -5.74 -6.66
C PHE A 19 -3.29 -6.98 -5.94
N ILE A 20 -2.57 -7.43 -4.92
CA ILE A 20 -3.00 -8.52 -4.04
C ILE A 20 -3.34 -7.92 -2.68
N ARG A 21 -4.64 -7.90 -2.35
CA ARG A 21 -5.15 -7.33 -1.09
C ARG A 21 -5.29 -8.42 -0.05
N PHE A 22 -4.46 -8.36 0.98
CA PHE A 22 -4.53 -9.25 2.14
C PHE A 22 -5.59 -8.78 3.12
N SER A 23 -6.40 -9.69 3.64
CA SER A 23 -7.35 -9.41 4.70
C SER A 23 -6.66 -9.36 6.08
N GLY A 24 -7.22 -8.52 6.98
CA GLY A 24 -6.70 -8.34 8.32
C GLY A 24 -5.59 -7.30 8.46
N CYS A 25 -5.61 -6.59 9.58
CA CYS A 25 -4.63 -5.55 9.92
C CYS A 25 -4.40 -5.54 11.43
N ASN A 26 -3.17 -5.26 11.86
CA ASN A 26 -2.83 -5.15 13.28
C ASN A 26 -3.15 -3.78 13.89
N LEU A 27 -3.55 -2.79 13.07
CA LEU A 27 -3.88 -1.44 13.54
C LEU A 27 -5.39 -1.16 13.61
N TRP A 28 -6.21 -1.99 12.97
CA TRP A 28 -7.66 -1.93 13.00
C TRP A 28 -8.25 -3.30 12.60
N SER A 29 -9.35 -3.67 13.25
CA SER A 29 -10.07 -4.93 12.93
C SER A 29 -10.79 -4.90 11.57
N GLY A 30 -10.98 -3.71 10.99
CA GLY A 30 -11.79 -3.49 9.79
C GLY A 30 -13.29 -3.36 10.09
N LEU A 31 -13.73 -3.57 11.33
CA LEU A 31 -15.14 -3.47 11.72
C LEU A 31 -15.47 -2.07 12.24
N GLU A 32 -16.53 -1.45 11.72
CA GLU A 32 -16.94 -0.09 12.10
C GLU A 32 -17.18 0.08 13.61
N LYS A 33 -17.69 -0.96 14.27
CA LYS A 33 -17.89 -0.93 15.75
C LYS A 33 -16.60 -0.70 16.54
N ASP A 34 -15.44 -1.06 15.97
CA ASP A 34 -14.13 -0.96 16.62
C ASP A 34 -13.36 0.28 16.16
N ARG A 35 -13.82 1.01 15.12
CA ARG A 35 -13.11 2.15 14.50
C ARG A 35 -12.68 3.20 15.52
N LYS A 36 -13.54 3.57 16.47
CA LYS A 36 -13.22 4.59 17.48
C LYS A 36 -12.05 4.22 18.40
N LYS A 37 -11.76 2.93 18.56
CA LYS A 37 -10.66 2.40 19.39
C LYS A 37 -9.44 1.99 18.56
N ALA A 38 -9.54 2.04 17.24
CA ALA A 38 -8.47 1.65 16.34
C ALA A 38 -7.32 2.64 16.35
N ILE A 39 -6.09 2.14 16.19
CA ILE A 39 -4.91 2.98 15.96
C ILE A 39 -5.08 3.72 14.63
N CYS A 40 -5.46 3.02 13.55
CA CYS A 40 -5.78 3.60 12.26
C CYS A 40 -7.30 3.75 12.11
N ASN A 41 -7.88 4.79 12.72
CA ASN A 41 -9.33 5.02 12.75
C ASN A 41 -9.90 5.73 11.52
N TRP A 42 -9.05 6.12 10.56
CA TRP A 42 -9.40 6.81 9.32
C TRP A 42 -9.11 5.97 8.05
N CYS A 43 -8.87 4.67 8.21
CA CYS A 43 -8.58 3.76 7.09
C CYS A 43 -9.76 3.74 6.10
N ASP A 44 -9.43 3.94 4.81
CA ASP A 44 -10.36 3.95 3.67
C ASP A 44 -10.37 2.62 2.90
N THR A 45 -9.59 1.65 3.34
CA THR A 45 -9.45 0.36 2.65
C THR A 45 -10.40 -0.66 3.26
N ASP A 46 -11.21 -1.28 2.41
CA ASP A 46 -11.96 -2.48 2.77
C ASP A 46 -11.03 -3.71 2.64
N PHE A 47 -10.71 -4.31 3.78
CA PHE A 47 -9.87 -5.50 3.87
C PHE A 47 -10.54 -6.62 4.70
N VAL A 48 -11.85 -6.52 4.94
CA VAL A 48 -12.60 -7.50 5.72
C VAL A 48 -13.18 -8.57 4.80
N GLY A 49 -13.01 -9.82 5.20
CA GLY A 49 -13.60 -10.95 4.46
C GLY A 49 -12.78 -11.39 3.24
N THR A 50 -13.45 -12.15 2.38
CA THR A 50 -12.85 -12.80 1.21
C THR A 50 -13.77 -12.73 -0.03
N ASN A 51 -14.71 -11.77 -0.04
CA ASN A 51 -15.76 -11.68 -1.09
C ASN A 51 -15.42 -10.65 -2.19
N GLY A 52 -14.21 -10.03 -2.14
CA GLY A 52 -13.76 -9.11 -3.19
C GLY A 52 -13.48 -9.82 -4.51
N ILE A 53 -13.08 -9.04 -5.52
CA ILE A 53 -12.71 -9.55 -6.85
C ILE A 53 -11.62 -10.61 -6.70
N ASN A 54 -11.82 -11.79 -7.27
CA ASN A 54 -10.95 -12.95 -7.09
C ASN A 54 -10.64 -13.24 -5.61
N GLY A 55 -11.59 -12.93 -4.71
CA GLY A 55 -11.43 -13.11 -3.27
C GLY A 55 -11.52 -14.57 -2.85
N GLY A 56 -10.78 -14.94 -1.79
CA GLY A 56 -10.81 -16.29 -1.25
C GLY A 56 -9.72 -16.55 -0.21
N ARG A 57 -9.75 -17.78 0.32
CA ARG A 57 -8.62 -18.33 1.08
C ARG A 57 -7.83 -19.20 0.13
N TYR A 58 -6.60 -18.81 -0.11
CA TYR A 58 -5.74 -19.43 -1.11
C TYR A 58 -4.42 -19.86 -0.48
N ASP A 59 -3.91 -21.02 -0.91
CA ASP A 59 -2.50 -21.34 -0.79
C ASP A 59 -1.68 -20.55 -1.82
N ILE A 60 -0.38 -20.59 -1.67
CA ILE A 60 0.55 -19.82 -2.53
C ILE A 60 0.44 -20.25 -3.98
N GLU A 61 0.34 -21.56 -4.26
CA GLU A 61 0.23 -22.10 -5.62
C GLU A 61 -1.00 -21.55 -6.35
N LYS A 62 -2.12 -21.45 -5.65
CA LYS A 62 -3.34 -20.90 -6.21
C LYS A 62 -3.19 -19.41 -6.51
N ILE A 63 -2.52 -18.65 -5.64
CA ILE A 63 -2.26 -17.22 -5.87
C ILE A 63 -1.36 -17.06 -7.10
N ILE A 64 -0.29 -17.85 -7.23
CA ILE A 64 0.60 -17.84 -8.41
C ILE A 64 -0.21 -18.11 -9.68
N ASN A 65 -1.07 -19.12 -9.69
CA ASN A 65 -1.94 -19.41 -10.83
C ASN A 65 -2.90 -18.26 -11.18
N ILE A 66 -3.38 -17.50 -10.18
CA ILE A 66 -4.24 -16.35 -10.41
C ILE A 66 -3.45 -15.20 -11.04
N ILE A 67 -2.28 -14.86 -10.51
CA ILE A 67 -1.47 -13.75 -11.06
C ILE A 67 -0.98 -14.03 -12.47
N LEU A 68 -0.60 -15.28 -12.77
CA LEU A 68 -0.24 -15.69 -14.12
C LEU A 68 -1.38 -15.54 -15.13
N LYS A 69 -2.62 -15.76 -14.70
CA LYS A 69 -3.81 -15.56 -15.55
C LYS A 69 -4.19 -14.10 -15.71
N LEU A 70 -3.94 -13.28 -14.70
CA LEU A 70 -4.27 -11.85 -14.71
C LEU A 70 -3.27 -11.03 -15.51
N TRP A 71 -2.01 -11.46 -15.60
CA TRP A 71 -0.99 -10.76 -16.39
C TRP A 71 -1.15 -11.11 -17.87
N GLU A 72 -1.61 -10.16 -18.68
CA GLU A 72 -1.83 -10.39 -20.10
C GLU A 72 -0.51 -10.43 -20.88
N PRO A 73 -0.33 -11.38 -21.82
CA PRO A 73 0.90 -11.50 -22.61
C PRO A 73 1.22 -10.27 -23.50
N THR A 74 0.23 -9.41 -23.73
CA THR A 74 0.37 -8.18 -24.53
C THR A 74 1.04 -7.03 -23.75
N ILE A 75 1.12 -7.14 -22.42
CA ILE A 75 1.78 -6.16 -21.56
C ILE A 75 3.30 -6.33 -21.73
N LYS A 76 3.96 -5.26 -22.20
CA LYS A 76 5.41 -5.26 -22.47
C LYS A 76 6.25 -4.94 -21.23
N GLU A 77 5.63 -4.38 -20.19
CA GLU A 77 6.27 -4.09 -18.92
C GLU A 77 6.63 -5.38 -18.19
N GLU A 78 7.63 -5.29 -17.33
CA GLU A 78 8.04 -6.38 -16.45
C GLU A 78 6.88 -6.79 -15.52
N PRO A 79 6.55 -8.09 -15.41
CA PRO A 79 5.48 -8.56 -14.54
C PRO A 79 5.68 -8.11 -13.09
N TYR A 80 4.63 -7.52 -12.52
CA TYR A 80 4.73 -6.88 -11.21
C TYR A 80 3.49 -7.09 -10.36
N ILE A 81 3.68 -7.45 -9.09
CA ILE A 81 2.61 -7.49 -8.11
C ILE A 81 2.84 -6.45 -7.01
N VAL A 82 1.76 -5.93 -6.45
CA VAL A 82 1.74 -5.07 -5.26
C VAL A 82 0.95 -5.78 -4.17
N CYS A 83 1.63 -6.19 -3.11
CA CYS A 83 1.01 -6.75 -1.92
C CYS A 83 0.57 -5.63 -0.98
N THR A 84 -0.72 -5.50 -0.75
CA THR A 84 -1.35 -4.43 0.03
C THR A 84 -2.57 -4.98 0.81
N GLY A 85 -3.55 -4.15 1.13
CA GLY A 85 -4.81 -4.53 1.78
C GLY A 85 -4.89 -4.01 3.21
N GLY A 86 -5.08 -4.87 4.20
CA GLY A 86 -4.90 -4.55 5.61
C GLY A 86 -3.41 -4.33 5.93
N GLU A 87 -2.77 -5.35 6.50
CA GLU A 87 -1.30 -5.38 6.62
C GLU A 87 -0.75 -6.67 6.00
N PRO A 88 -0.12 -6.61 4.82
CA PRO A 88 0.34 -7.79 4.10
C PRO A 88 1.38 -8.59 4.90
N LEU A 89 2.24 -7.91 5.68
CA LEU A 89 3.30 -8.54 6.46
C LEU A 89 2.81 -9.37 7.65
N LEU A 90 1.49 -9.49 7.87
CA LEU A 90 0.92 -10.47 8.78
C LEU A 90 0.87 -11.88 8.18
N GLN A 91 0.89 -11.99 6.84
CA GLN A 91 0.66 -13.24 6.12
C GLN A 91 1.75 -13.54 5.08
N LEU A 92 2.43 -12.51 4.57
CA LEU A 92 3.46 -12.63 3.55
C LEU A 92 4.75 -13.16 4.18
N ASP A 93 5.22 -14.29 3.69
CA ASP A 93 6.44 -14.98 4.15
C ASP A 93 7.48 -15.13 3.04
N GLN A 94 8.61 -15.75 3.34
CA GLN A 94 9.71 -15.92 2.39
C GLN A 94 9.34 -16.88 1.24
N ASP A 95 8.57 -17.94 1.52
CA ASP A 95 8.15 -18.90 0.49
C ASP A 95 7.27 -18.21 -0.57
N PHE A 96 6.41 -17.30 -0.16
CA PHE A 96 5.61 -16.49 -1.08
C PHE A 96 6.49 -15.65 -1.99
N VAL A 97 7.49 -14.92 -1.45
CA VAL A 97 8.39 -14.07 -2.23
C VAL A 97 9.16 -14.89 -3.24
N ASP A 98 9.76 -16.02 -2.79
CA ASP A 98 10.56 -16.88 -3.64
C ASP A 98 9.73 -17.46 -4.79
N LYS A 99 8.50 -17.89 -4.55
CA LYS A 99 7.60 -18.41 -5.60
C LYS A 99 7.12 -17.34 -6.57
N VAL A 100 6.89 -16.11 -6.11
CA VAL A 100 6.56 -14.97 -6.98
C VAL A 100 7.72 -14.70 -7.95
N HIS A 101 8.95 -14.66 -7.45
CA HIS A 101 10.14 -14.48 -8.28
C HIS A 101 10.34 -15.66 -9.25
N LEU A 102 10.15 -16.91 -8.80
CA LEU A 102 10.22 -18.08 -9.65
C LEU A 102 9.18 -18.04 -10.78
N ALA A 103 8.02 -17.44 -10.54
CA ALA A 103 6.99 -17.21 -11.56
C ALA A 103 7.31 -16.04 -12.51
N GLY A 104 8.44 -15.35 -12.34
CA GLY A 104 8.90 -14.26 -13.21
C GLY A 104 8.31 -12.88 -12.86
N PHE A 105 7.73 -12.71 -11.67
CA PHE A 105 7.19 -11.43 -11.22
C PHE A 105 8.13 -10.73 -10.25
N LYS A 106 8.17 -9.40 -10.33
CA LYS A 106 8.65 -8.56 -9.24
C LYS A 106 7.57 -8.31 -8.20
N ILE A 107 7.97 -8.04 -6.96
CA ILE A 107 7.08 -7.86 -5.83
C ILE A 107 7.36 -6.53 -5.11
N GLY A 108 6.32 -5.71 -5.01
CA GLY A 108 6.29 -4.55 -4.11
C GLY A 108 5.34 -4.76 -2.95
N ILE A 109 5.61 -4.10 -1.84
CA ILE A 109 4.71 -4.09 -0.68
C ILE A 109 4.30 -2.68 -0.30
N GLU A 110 3.05 -2.53 0.14
CA GLU A 110 2.55 -1.36 0.87
C GLU A 110 2.25 -1.78 2.30
N THR A 111 3.02 -1.31 3.26
CA THR A 111 2.95 -1.71 4.67
C THR A 111 2.80 -0.51 5.60
N ASN A 112 2.24 -0.72 6.78
CA ASN A 112 2.20 0.27 7.84
C ASN A 112 3.54 0.41 8.60
N GLY A 113 4.56 -0.39 8.27
CA GLY A 113 5.91 -0.33 8.81
C GLY A 113 6.10 -0.91 10.22
N THR A 114 5.11 -1.65 10.74
CA THR A 114 5.18 -2.25 12.09
C THR A 114 5.74 -3.67 12.11
N LYS A 115 6.08 -4.21 10.94
CA LYS A 115 6.62 -5.58 10.75
C LYS A 115 7.83 -5.54 9.85
N ILE A 116 8.74 -6.50 10.04
CA ILE A 116 9.90 -6.69 9.15
C ILE A 116 9.47 -7.55 7.96
N PRO A 117 9.74 -7.12 6.72
CA PRO A 117 9.41 -7.88 5.53
C PRO A 117 10.35 -9.10 5.37
N PRO A 118 9.95 -10.11 4.58
CA PRO A 118 10.85 -11.11 4.03
C PRO A 118 11.98 -10.46 3.22
N ARG A 119 13.03 -11.24 2.93
CA ARG A 119 14.13 -10.77 2.09
C ARG A 119 13.69 -10.66 0.62
N ASN A 120 14.45 -9.88 -0.15
CA ASN A 120 14.30 -9.77 -1.62
C ASN A 120 12.94 -9.20 -2.07
N ILE A 121 12.32 -8.35 -1.28
CA ILE A 121 11.23 -7.51 -1.79
C ILE A 121 11.83 -6.47 -2.73
N ASP A 122 11.32 -6.34 -3.96
CA ASP A 122 11.86 -5.43 -4.98
C ASP A 122 11.50 -3.96 -4.72
N TRP A 123 10.42 -3.69 -3.99
CA TRP A 123 9.98 -2.34 -3.66
C TRP A 123 9.23 -2.28 -2.33
N ILE A 124 9.69 -1.45 -1.44
CA ILE A 124 9.09 -1.28 -0.11
C ILE A 124 8.52 0.13 0.04
N CYS A 125 7.19 0.23 0.13
CA CYS A 125 6.49 1.45 0.47
C CYS A 125 5.97 1.39 1.90
N VAL A 126 6.47 2.27 2.76
CA VAL A 126 6.05 2.39 4.17
C VAL A 126 5.06 3.53 4.31
N SER A 127 3.93 3.27 4.94
CA SER A 127 2.92 4.28 5.25
C SER A 127 2.71 4.41 6.77
N PRO A 128 3.44 5.32 7.44
CA PRO A 128 3.37 5.51 8.89
C PRO A 128 1.98 5.89 9.37
N LYS A 129 1.57 5.34 10.50
CA LYS A 129 0.30 5.67 11.16
C LYS A 129 0.55 6.24 12.56
N LYS A 130 -0.14 7.31 12.90
CA LYS A 130 -0.07 7.89 14.24
C LYS A 130 -0.30 6.82 15.31
N ASN A 131 0.44 6.87 16.40
CA ASN A 131 0.38 5.93 17.53
C ASN A 131 0.77 4.48 17.21
N SER A 132 1.29 4.17 16.02
CA SER A 132 1.89 2.88 15.73
C SER A 132 3.41 2.91 15.98
N LYS A 133 3.96 1.76 16.39
CA LYS A 133 5.41 1.61 16.52
C LYS A 133 6.00 1.26 15.16
N ILE A 134 6.59 2.24 14.48
CA ILE A 134 7.30 2.02 13.23
C ILE A 134 8.64 1.37 13.55
N ILE A 135 8.92 0.23 12.93
CA ILE A 135 10.20 -0.50 13.04
C ILE A 135 10.94 -0.54 11.71
N LEU A 136 10.24 -0.35 10.59
CA LEU A 136 10.79 -0.31 9.25
C LEU A 136 11.18 1.14 8.93
N VAL A 137 12.47 1.45 9.10
CA VAL A 137 13.01 2.83 8.98
C VAL A 137 13.77 3.06 7.68
N GLU A 138 13.72 2.09 6.78
CA GLU A 138 14.34 2.12 5.45
C GLU A 138 13.44 1.45 4.41
N GLY A 139 13.63 1.82 3.14
CA GLY A 139 12.87 1.29 2.01
C GLY A 139 12.93 2.23 0.81
N ASP A 140 12.04 2.03 -0.16
CA ASP A 140 12.02 2.84 -1.39
C ASP A 140 11.15 4.07 -1.25
N GLU A 141 9.94 3.91 -0.70
CA GLU A 141 8.98 5.01 -0.54
C GLU A 141 8.52 5.15 0.91
N LEU A 142 8.45 6.38 1.39
CA LEU A 142 7.67 6.73 2.56
C LEU A 142 6.44 7.51 2.09
N LYS A 143 5.24 6.94 2.29
CA LYS A 143 3.94 7.51 1.93
C LYS A 143 3.23 7.99 3.19
N PHE A 144 3.16 9.29 3.40
CA PHE A 144 2.45 9.86 4.54
C PHE A 144 1.04 10.31 4.14
N VAL A 145 0.02 9.68 4.74
CA VAL A 145 -1.38 10.12 4.56
C VAL A 145 -1.61 11.35 5.42
N TYR A 146 -2.02 12.47 4.80
CA TYR A 146 -2.07 13.78 5.43
C TYR A 146 -3.46 14.44 5.32
N PRO A 147 -3.92 15.13 6.37
CA PRO A 147 -3.29 15.32 7.68
C PRO A 147 -3.57 14.17 8.66
N GLN A 148 -2.64 13.91 9.57
CA GLN A 148 -2.88 13.12 10.77
C GLN A 148 -2.66 14.05 11.98
N SER A 149 -3.71 14.42 12.69
CA SER A 149 -3.65 15.43 13.78
C SER A 149 -2.57 15.12 14.81
N GLY A 150 -1.62 16.05 15.01
CA GLY A 150 -0.50 15.90 15.94
C GLY A 150 0.51 14.82 15.55
N PHE A 151 0.62 14.51 14.24
CA PHE A 151 1.63 13.63 13.69
C PHE A 151 2.24 14.29 12.45
N ASP A 152 3.51 14.72 12.58
CA ASP A 152 4.17 15.57 11.60
C ASP A 152 4.98 14.73 10.60
N PRO A 153 4.80 14.90 9.27
CA PRO A 153 5.63 14.23 8.28
C PRO A 153 7.12 14.52 8.40
N LEU A 154 7.50 15.73 8.83
CA LEU A 154 8.90 16.17 8.89
C LEU A 154 9.78 15.29 9.80
N GLN A 155 9.20 14.62 10.80
CA GLN A 155 9.93 13.70 11.67
C GLN A 155 10.52 12.48 10.95
N PHE A 156 10.10 12.23 9.71
CA PHE A 156 10.55 11.08 8.90
C PHE A 156 11.65 11.41 7.89
N GLU A 157 12.00 12.67 7.69
CA GLU A 157 12.95 13.10 6.64
C GLU A 157 14.36 12.53 6.80
N ASN A 158 14.75 12.17 8.03
CA ASN A 158 16.04 11.56 8.33
C ASN A 158 16.07 10.02 8.18
N LEU A 159 14.95 9.42 7.79
CA LEU A 159 14.89 7.98 7.56
C LEU A 159 15.47 7.62 6.17
N ASN A 160 15.91 6.37 6.02
CA ASN A 160 16.57 5.90 4.80
C ASN A 160 15.57 5.46 3.74
N PHE A 161 14.84 6.42 3.15
CA PHE A 161 13.94 6.21 2.02
C PHE A 161 14.39 7.01 0.80
N ASN A 162 14.20 6.44 -0.40
CA ASN A 162 14.57 7.10 -1.66
C ASN A 162 13.56 8.19 -2.05
N PHE A 163 12.28 8.00 -1.71
CA PHE A 163 11.18 8.89 -2.10
C PHE A 163 10.24 9.14 -0.92
N PHE A 164 9.77 10.39 -0.83
CA PHE A 164 8.84 10.84 0.20
C PHE A 164 7.59 11.42 -0.45
N PHE A 165 6.42 10.88 -0.08
CA PHE A 165 5.14 11.29 -0.65
C PHE A 165 4.14 11.70 0.42
N ILE A 166 3.45 12.82 0.16
CA ILE A 166 2.25 13.25 0.89
C ILE A 166 1.04 12.82 0.07
N GLN A 167 0.14 12.04 0.68
CA GLN A 167 -1.12 11.65 0.08
C GLN A 167 -2.28 12.25 0.88
N PRO A 168 -3.20 13.01 0.26
CA PRO A 168 -4.38 13.51 0.94
C PRO A 168 -5.17 12.37 1.58
N MET A 169 -5.60 12.55 2.83
CA MET A 169 -6.48 11.60 3.51
C MET A 169 -7.84 11.58 2.81
N ASP A 170 -8.28 10.39 2.41
CA ASP A 170 -9.57 10.19 1.75
C ASP A 170 -10.65 9.99 2.80
N ASN A 171 -11.41 11.04 3.02
CA ASN A 171 -12.57 11.09 3.92
C ASN A 171 -13.52 12.21 3.48
N ASN A 172 -14.56 12.50 4.26
CA ASN A 172 -15.56 13.54 3.96
C ASN A 172 -14.97 14.94 3.74
N ASN A 173 -13.71 15.19 4.17
CA ASN A 173 -13.01 16.47 4.00
C ASN A 173 -11.92 16.39 2.93
N TYR A 174 -12.06 15.51 1.93
CA TYR A 174 -11.01 15.25 0.93
C TYR A 174 -10.48 16.49 0.23
N ASP A 175 -11.36 17.41 -0.19
CA ASP A 175 -10.95 18.65 -0.87
C ASP A 175 -10.09 19.57 0.01
N GLU A 176 -10.41 19.66 1.30
CA GLU A 176 -9.62 20.41 2.28
C GLU A 176 -8.27 19.70 2.52
N ASN A 177 -8.29 18.39 2.73
CA ASN A 177 -7.07 17.58 2.90
C ASN A 177 -6.15 17.69 1.69
N LYS A 178 -6.70 17.74 0.49
CA LYS A 178 -5.96 17.95 -0.75
C LYS A 178 -5.27 19.31 -0.77
N LYS A 179 -6.01 20.40 -0.47
CA LYS A 179 -5.44 21.76 -0.37
C LYS A 179 -4.33 21.85 0.69
N MET A 180 -4.55 21.22 1.86
CA MET A 180 -3.53 21.14 2.91
C MET A 180 -2.28 20.41 2.43
N SER A 181 -2.45 19.28 1.73
CA SER A 181 -1.34 18.49 1.16
C SER A 181 -0.57 19.26 0.10
N GLU A 182 -1.27 19.96 -0.79
CA GLU A 182 -0.65 20.84 -1.80
C GLU A 182 0.17 21.95 -1.15
N ASN A 183 -0.37 22.62 -0.13
CA ASN A 183 0.33 23.67 0.60
C ASN A 183 1.54 23.12 1.36
N PHE A 184 1.41 21.94 1.97
CA PHE A 184 2.53 21.28 2.64
C PHE A 184 3.69 21.03 1.66
N VAL A 185 3.42 20.43 0.51
CA VAL A 185 4.45 20.12 -0.50
C VAL A 185 5.08 21.38 -1.09
N LYS A 186 4.31 22.47 -1.32
CA LYS A 186 4.85 23.75 -1.77
C LYS A 186 5.87 24.34 -0.78
N ASN A 187 5.63 24.18 0.52
CA ASN A 187 6.51 24.68 1.57
C ASN A 187 7.66 23.71 1.91
N ASN A 188 7.55 22.45 1.51
CA ASN A 188 8.50 21.38 1.81
C ASN A 188 8.82 20.60 0.51
N PRO A 189 9.65 21.13 -0.39
CA PRO A 189 9.89 20.57 -1.73
C PRO A 189 10.61 19.22 -1.75
N PHE A 190 11.08 18.76 -0.61
CA PHE A 190 11.61 17.41 -0.42
C PHE A 190 10.51 16.35 -0.57
N TRP A 191 9.26 16.71 -0.21
CA TRP A 191 8.09 15.86 -0.34
C TRP A 191 7.41 16.07 -1.70
N LYS A 192 6.86 14.98 -2.25
CA LYS A 192 6.07 15.00 -3.50
C LYS A 192 4.61 14.74 -3.18
N LEU A 193 3.72 15.41 -3.92
CA LEU A 193 2.29 15.11 -3.82
C LEU A 193 1.97 13.78 -4.52
N SER A 194 1.23 12.92 -3.85
CA SER A 194 0.66 11.70 -4.41
C SER A 194 -0.86 11.80 -4.41
N LEU A 195 -1.47 11.55 -5.56
CA LEU A 195 -2.91 11.39 -5.67
C LEU A 195 -3.24 9.92 -5.92
N GLN A 196 -4.41 9.47 -5.47
CA GLN A 196 -4.93 8.14 -5.79
C GLN A 196 -5.49 8.15 -7.21
N THR A 197 -4.60 8.04 -8.19
CA THR A 197 -4.92 8.22 -9.62
C THR A 197 -5.98 7.23 -10.09
N HIS A 198 -5.96 6.00 -9.59
CA HIS A 198 -6.97 4.99 -9.89
C HIS A 198 -8.38 5.47 -9.52
N LYS A 199 -8.57 6.07 -8.33
CA LYS A 199 -9.88 6.63 -7.93
C LYS A 199 -10.32 7.79 -8.80
N ILE A 200 -9.39 8.66 -9.22
CA ILE A 200 -9.67 9.82 -10.10
C ILE A 200 -10.12 9.34 -11.48
N LEU A 201 -9.53 8.27 -11.99
CA LEU A 201 -9.81 7.70 -13.31
C LEU A 201 -10.94 6.65 -13.29
N GLY A 202 -11.48 6.32 -12.11
CA GLY A 202 -12.54 5.32 -11.95
C GLY A 202 -12.07 3.87 -12.17
N PHE A 203 -10.78 3.60 -12.03
CA PHE A 203 -10.26 2.23 -11.97
C PHE A 203 -10.54 1.59 -10.62
N PRO A 204 -10.66 0.24 -10.55
CA PRO A 204 -10.89 -0.47 -9.31
C PRO A 204 -9.76 -0.31 -8.27
#